data_4a833256ea171b7fb8ceedcdbf93ddab
#
_entry.id   4a833256ea171b7fb8ceedcdbf93ddab
#
_cell.length_a   1.000
_cell.length_b   1.000
_cell.length_c   1.000
_cell.angle_alpha   90.00
_cell.angle_beta   90.00
_cell.angle_gamma   90.00
#
_symmetry.space_group_name_H-M   'P 1'
#
loop_
_entity.id
_entity.type
_entity.pdbx_description
1 polymer ?
#
loop_
_entity_poly.entity_id
_entity_poly.type
_entity_poly.pdbx_seq_one_letter_code
_entity_poly.pdbx_strand_id
1 'polypeptide(L)'
;MRFLYLRDDDVFKKDKDLEFIFNFLIDKRIKCSYSVIPSLIKSELVAFLNSNLKNKRYFDIVQHGYSHSENAERTEFGAYVDFNFQKKFIAKGFYKLKKLFPELFSAAYVPPFHNYDSNTVVACSELGFKAISSSRKIFEENKYKMNFLFCDVNLNEYKNGVALPIDISFVKKLTLEKIKRRNIVGVYFHHSTFSKYDNMKRFLEYIDFVEKLQKRGIIKFKKISDLI
;
A
#
# COMPACT_ATOMS: atom_id res chain seq x y z
N MET A 1 -0.38 -23.00 -2.70
CA MET A 1 -0.78 -21.75 -3.37
C MET A 1 -0.35 -20.58 -2.49
N ARG A 2 0.29 -19.57 -3.07
CA ARG A 2 0.78 -18.39 -2.36
C ARG A 2 -0.17 -17.22 -2.61
N PHE A 3 -0.17 -16.22 -1.72
CA PHE A 3 -0.92 -14.99 -1.90
C PHE A 3 0.01 -13.86 -2.34
N LEU A 4 -0.45 -13.04 -3.28
CA LEU A 4 0.23 -11.82 -3.66
C LEU A 4 -0.76 -10.66 -3.53
N TYR A 5 -0.36 -9.58 -2.87
CA TYR A 5 -1.13 -8.35 -2.84
C TYR A 5 -0.35 -7.20 -3.46
N LEU A 6 -1.06 -6.38 -4.19
CA LEU A 6 -0.57 -5.12 -4.75
C LEU A 6 -1.00 -3.97 -3.85
N ARG A 7 -0.15 -2.97 -3.69
CA ARG A 7 -0.43 -1.75 -2.96
C ARG A 7 0.11 -0.54 -3.71
N ASP A 8 -0.79 0.40 -4.02
CA ASP A 8 -0.43 1.70 -4.57
C ASP A 8 -0.30 2.71 -3.43
N ASP A 9 0.89 3.26 -3.24
CA ASP A 9 1.19 4.19 -2.15
C ASP A 9 1.06 5.65 -2.64
N ASP A 10 1.02 6.60 -1.69
CA ASP A 10 0.91 8.04 -1.92
C ASP A 10 -0.37 8.48 -2.67
N VAL A 11 -1.47 7.76 -2.45
CA VAL A 11 -2.74 8.09 -3.11
C VAL A 11 -3.44 9.24 -2.36
N PHE A 12 -3.67 10.38 -3.01
CA PHE A 12 -4.38 11.52 -2.42
C PHE A 12 -5.23 12.33 -3.41
N LYS A 13 -5.01 12.17 -4.70
CA LYS A 13 -5.77 12.83 -5.77
C LYS A 13 -6.08 11.84 -6.89
N LYS A 14 -7.12 12.12 -7.66
CA LYS A 14 -7.36 11.46 -8.94
C LYS A 14 -6.51 12.15 -10.01
N ASP A 15 -5.63 11.42 -10.65
CA ASP A 15 -4.92 11.84 -11.86
C ASP A 15 -5.06 10.77 -12.96
N LYS A 16 -4.46 11.05 -14.12
CA LYS A 16 -4.59 10.17 -15.30
C LYS A 16 -3.95 8.80 -15.08
N ASP A 17 -2.82 8.77 -14.37
CA ASP A 17 -2.07 7.53 -14.14
C ASP A 17 -2.83 6.63 -13.15
N LEU A 18 -3.35 7.21 -12.05
CA LEU A 18 -4.21 6.48 -11.10
C LEU A 18 -5.46 5.92 -11.80
N GLU A 19 -6.17 6.75 -12.56
CA GLU A 19 -7.39 6.33 -13.26
C GLU A 19 -7.13 5.21 -14.25
N PHE A 20 -6.05 5.32 -15.03
CA PHE A 20 -5.65 4.29 -15.99
C PHE A 20 -5.34 2.96 -15.28
N ILE A 21 -4.48 2.99 -14.25
CA ILE A 21 -4.07 1.81 -13.49
C ILE A 21 -5.26 1.16 -12.78
N PHE A 22 -6.11 1.98 -12.16
CA PHE A 22 -7.30 1.50 -11.47
C PHE A 22 -8.20 0.72 -12.43
N ASN A 23 -8.57 1.32 -13.56
CA ASN A 23 -9.43 0.69 -14.55
C ASN A 23 -8.79 -0.58 -15.14
N PHE A 24 -7.51 -0.51 -15.49
CA PHE A 24 -6.75 -1.65 -16.00
C PHE A 24 -6.75 -2.85 -15.03
N LEU A 25 -6.52 -2.61 -13.74
CA LEU A 25 -6.52 -3.68 -12.73
C LEU A 25 -7.94 -4.26 -12.52
N ILE A 26 -8.98 -3.41 -12.53
CA ILE A 26 -10.38 -3.84 -12.47
C ILE A 26 -10.73 -4.73 -13.65
N ASP A 27 -10.40 -4.31 -14.88
CA ASP A 27 -10.68 -5.06 -16.11
C ASP A 27 -9.99 -6.43 -16.11
N LYS A 28 -8.77 -6.50 -15.63
CA LYS A 28 -8.02 -7.75 -15.42
C LYS A 28 -8.49 -8.55 -14.19
N ARG A 29 -9.41 -8.04 -13.39
CA ARG A 29 -9.87 -8.65 -12.13
C ARG A 29 -8.73 -8.90 -11.12
N ILE A 30 -7.74 -8.03 -11.13
CA ILE A 30 -6.59 -8.05 -10.22
C ILE A 30 -6.90 -7.18 -9.02
N LYS A 31 -6.66 -7.72 -7.82
CA LYS A 31 -6.92 -7.03 -6.57
C LYS A 31 -5.77 -6.09 -6.20
N CYS A 32 -6.10 -4.88 -5.74
CA CYS A 32 -5.13 -3.87 -5.29
C CYS A 32 -5.66 -3.13 -4.05
N SER A 33 -4.76 -2.75 -3.14
CA SER A 33 -5.04 -1.87 -2.01
C SER A 33 -4.46 -0.48 -2.30
N TYR A 34 -5.29 0.55 -2.10
CA TYR A 34 -4.88 1.95 -2.29
C TYR A 34 -4.56 2.58 -0.94
N SER A 35 -3.29 2.93 -0.76
CA SER A 35 -2.75 3.49 0.47
C SER A 35 -2.89 5.02 0.43
N VAL A 36 -3.91 5.53 1.13
CA VAL A 36 -4.38 6.91 1.00
C VAL A 36 -3.82 7.80 2.10
N ILE A 37 -3.29 8.98 1.73
CA ILE A 37 -2.79 10.01 2.66
C ILE A 37 -3.95 10.87 3.15
N PRO A 38 -4.39 10.75 4.42
CA PRO A 38 -5.64 11.36 4.87
C PRO A 38 -5.69 12.87 4.79
N SER A 39 -4.60 13.58 5.13
CA SER A 39 -4.62 15.05 5.16
C SER A 39 -4.69 15.68 3.77
N LEU A 40 -4.15 14.99 2.75
CA LEU A 40 -3.99 15.52 1.39
C LEU A 40 -5.16 15.19 0.45
N ILE A 41 -6.10 14.32 0.88
CA ILE A 41 -7.20 13.84 0.05
C ILE A 41 -7.93 15.00 -0.65
N LYS A 42 -8.11 14.83 -1.96
CA LYS A 42 -8.92 15.71 -2.81
C LYS A 42 -10.32 15.12 -3.04
N SER A 43 -11.32 16.00 -3.21
CA SER A 43 -12.73 15.63 -3.39
C SER A 43 -12.98 14.75 -4.63
N GLU A 44 -12.24 15.00 -5.71
CA GLU A 44 -12.33 14.20 -6.93
C GLU A 44 -11.88 12.74 -6.73
N LEU A 45 -10.91 12.47 -5.85
CA LEU A 45 -10.53 11.12 -5.48
C LEU A 45 -11.66 10.42 -4.71
N VAL A 46 -12.27 11.14 -3.76
CA VAL A 46 -13.39 10.59 -2.96
C VAL A 46 -14.56 10.22 -3.88
N ALA A 47 -14.93 11.11 -4.79
CA ALA A 47 -16.00 10.87 -5.75
C ALA A 47 -15.67 9.68 -6.66
N PHE A 48 -14.45 9.62 -7.19
CA PHE A 48 -13.99 8.55 -8.09
C PHE A 48 -14.03 7.18 -7.41
N LEU A 49 -13.47 7.03 -6.21
CA LEU A 49 -13.43 5.74 -5.53
C LEU A 49 -14.84 5.29 -5.08
N ASN A 50 -15.67 6.20 -4.58
CA ASN A 50 -17.04 5.88 -4.17
C ASN A 50 -17.95 5.55 -5.38
N SER A 51 -17.77 6.17 -6.55
CA SER A 51 -18.51 5.80 -7.76
C SER A 51 -18.19 4.37 -8.26
N ASN A 52 -17.06 3.80 -7.79
CA ASN A 52 -16.61 2.47 -8.15
C ASN A 52 -16.96 1.37 -7.11
N LEU A 53 -17.88 1.62 -6.17
CA LEU A 53 -18.28 0.65 -5.13
C LEU A 53 -18.73 -0.70 -5.68
N LYS A 54 -19.32 -0.76 -6.88
CA LYS A 54 -19.65 -2.02 -7.55
C LYS A 54 -18.44 -2.95 -7.74
N ASN A 55 -17.24 -2.39 -7.76
CA ASN A 55 -15.96 -3.08 -7.93
C ASN A 55 -15.23 -3.35 -6.60
N LYS A 56 -15.84 -3.10 -5.42
CA LYS A 56 -15.20 -3.21 -4.08
C LYS A 56 -14.58 -4.58 -3.77
N ARG A 57 -14.97 -5.61 -4.50
CA ARG A 57 -14.32 -6.94 -4.38
C ARG A 57 -12.87 -6.94 -4.87
N TYR A 58 -12.48 -5.97 -5.72
CA TYR A 58 -11.15 -5.89 -6.31
C TYR A 58 -10.25 -4.86 -5.66
N PHE A 59 -10.79 -3.92 -4.89
CA PHE A 59 -9.98 -2.92 -4.23
C PHE A 59 -10.47 -2.60 -2.82
N ASP A 60 -9.57 -2.05 -2.02
CA ASP A 60 -9.84 -1.45 -0.73
C ASP A 60 -8.95 -0.23 -0.52
N ILE A 61 -9.25 0.53 0.53
CA ILE A 61 -8.51 1.72 0.95
C ILE A 61 -7.90 1.44 2.30
N VAL A 62 -6.61 1.72 2.43
CA VAL A 62 -5.86 1.62 3.68
C VAL A 62 -5.22 2.97 4.02
N GLN A 63 -4.90 3.19 5.27
CA GLN A 63 -4.34 4.46 5.72
C GLN A 63 -2.83 4.55 5.47
N HIS A 64 -2.38 5.61 4.79
CA HIS A 64 -0.97 5.93 4.61
C HIS A 64 -0.57 7.14 5.47
N GLY A 65 -0.04 6.85 6.66
CA GLY A 65 0.27 7.91 7.62
C GLY A 65 -0.90 8.86 7.89
N TYR A 66 -0.59 10.15 8.01
CA TYR A 66 -1.59 11.22 8.06
C TYR A 66 -1.30 12.32 7.03
N SER A 67 -0.14 12.94 7.07
CA SER A 67 0.27 14.04 6.18
C SER A 67 1.40 13.67 5.22
N HIS A 68 2.05 12.55 5.44
CA HIS A 68 3.22 12.09 4.70
C HIS A 68 4.33 13.16 4.69
N SER A 69 4.44 13.91 5.82
CA SER A 69 5.44 14.97 5.93
C SER A 69 6.79 14.40 6.32
N GLU A 70 7.81 14.87 5.64
CA GLU A 70 9.21 14.67 5.98
C GLU A 70 9.80 16.05 6.28
N ASN A 71 10.19 16.28 7.53
CA ASN A 71 11.08 17.37 7.85
C ASN A 71 12.52 16.85 7.78
N ALA A 72 13.48 17.67 7.41
CA ALA A 72 14.87 17.30 7.14
C ALA A 72 15.53 16.40 8.21
N GLU A 73 14.96 16.31 9.40
CA GLU A 73 15.46 15.53 10.52
C GLU A 73 14.50 14.45 11.04
N ARG A 74 13.21 14.44 10.64
CA ARG A 74 12.20 13.53 11.21
C ARG A 74 11.15 13.14 10.18
N THR A 75 10.85 11.85 10.14
CA THR A 75 9.64 11.35 9.48
C THR A 75 8.42 11.56 10.39
N GLU A 76 7.22 11.53 9.82
CA GLU A 76 5.94 11.72 10.55
C GLU A 76 5.75 10.72 11.70
N PHE A 77 6.30 9.51 11.58
CA PHE A 77 6.19 8.43 12.57
C PHE A 77 7.54 7.73 12.77
N GLY A 78 7.63 6.93 13.83
CA GLY A 78 8.81 6.14 14.16
C GLY A 78 9.61 6.69 15.32
N ALA A 79 10.84 6.20 15.49
CA ALA A 79 11.72 6.56 16.59
C ALA A 79 11.85 8.09 16.72
N TYR A 80 11.82 8.58 17.98
CA TYR A 80 11.89 10.00 18.35
C TYR A 80 10.60 10.81 18.17
N VAL A 81 9.48 10.18 17.74
CA VAL A 81 8.17 10.84 17.69
C VAL A 81 7.35 10.43 18.92
N ASP A 82 6.83 11.42 19.64
CA ASP A 82 6.03 11.20 20.86
C ASP A 82 4.80 10.31 20.59
N PHE A 83 4.49 9.42 21.54
CA PHE A 83 3.37 8.48 21.42
C PHE A 83 2.03 9.19 21.21
N ASN A 84 1.74 10.23 22.01
CA ASN A 84 0.47 10.93 21.92
C ASN A 84 0.33 11.67 20.59
N PHE A 85 1.43 12.20 20.07
CA PHE A 85 1.49 12.79 18.74
C PHE A 85 1.15 11.74 17.68
N GLN A 86 1.84 10.59 17.67
CA GLN A 86 1.58 9.50 16.74
C GLN A 86 0.11 9.07 16.81
N LYS A 87 -0.39 8.73 18.00
CA LYS A 87 -1.77 8.28 18.24
C LYS A 87 -2.80 9.31 17.76
N LYS A 88 -2.59 10.60 18.04
CA LYS A 88 -3.47 11.69 17.61
C LYS A 88 -3.62 11.75 16.09
N PHE A 89 -2.52 11.67 15.35
CA PHE A 89 -2.54 11.80 13.89
C PHE A 89 -2.99 10.51 13.20
N ILE A 90 -2.62 9.34 13.73
CA ILE A 90 -3.16 8.06 13.26
C ILE A 90 -4.69 8.04 13.44
N ALA A 91 -5.20 8.46 14.59
CA ALA A 91 -6.65 8.55 14.86
C ALA A 91 -7.37 9.50 13.91
N LYS A 92 -6.81 10.71 13.68
CA LYS A 92 -7.38 11.67 12.72
C LYS A 92 -7.54 11.04 11.33
N GLY A 93 -6.50 10.34 10.87
CA GLY A 93 -6.54 9.64 9.58
C GLY A 93 -7.59 8.54 9.56
N PHE A 94 -7.61 7.69 10.58
CA PHE A 94 -8.56 6.58 10.72
C PHE A 94 -10.01 7.03 10.62
N TYR A 95 -10.41 7.99 11.44
CA TYR A 95 -11.79 8.48 11.45
C TYR A 95 -12.15 9.21 10.16
N LYS A 96 -11.20 9.97 9.58
CA LYS A 96 -11.41 10.65 8.29
C LYS A 96 -11.67 9.64 7.18
N LEU A 97 -10.81 8.62 7.03
CA LEU A 97 -10.97 7.60 5.98
C LEU A 97 -12.23 6.76 6.19
N LYS A 98 -12.51 6.36 7.42
CA LYS A 98 -13.73 5.61 7.75
C LYS A 98 -15.00 6.41 7.41
N LYS A 99 -15.00 7.74 7.60
CA LYS A 99 -16.11 8.61 7.22
C LYS A 99 -16.25 8.78 5.71
N LEU A 100 -15.13 8.96 5.00
CA LEU A 100 -15.14 9.23 3.56
C LEU A 100 -15.40 7.95 2.72
N PHE A 101 -14.99 6.79 3.24
CA PHE A 101 -15.03 5.52 2.53
C PHE A 101 -15.59 4.38 3.40
N PRO A 102 -16.83 4.48 3.88
CA PRO A 102 -17.39 3.56 4.88
C PRO A 102 -17.43 2.09 4.43
N GLU A 103 -17.54 1.85 3.12
CA GLU A 103 -17.59 0.50 2.53
C GLU A 103 -16.25 0.00 1.96
N LEU A 104 -15.26 0.90 1.82
CA LEU A 104 -13.98 0.60 1.18
C LEU A 104 -12.81 0.61 2.16
N PHE A 105 -12.94 1.35 3.27
CA PHE A 105 -11.86 1.49 4.24
C PHE A 105 -11.62 0.20 5.00
N SER A 106 -10.39 -0.30 4.92
CA SER A 106 -9.88 -1.44 5.67
C SER A 106 -8.95 -0.94 6.77
N ALA A 107 -9.13 -1.46 7.98
CA ALA A 107 -8.35 -1.05 9.14
C ALA A 107 -6.92 -1.62 9.09
N ALA A 108 -6.17 -1.21 8.07
CA ALA A 108 -4.75 -1.49 7.92
C ALA A 108 -3.97 -0.17 7.79
N TYR A 109 -2.79 -0.14 8.39
CA TYR A 109 -1.91 1.01 8.44
C TYR A 109 -0.67 0.78 7.59
N VAL A 110 -0.31 1.76 6.79
CA VAL A 110 0.91 1.79 5.98
C VAL A 110 1.76 2.96 6.47
N PRO A 111 2.87 2.71 7.15
CA PRO A 111 3.74 3.77 7.62
C PRO A 111 4.45 4.46 6.45
N PRO A 112 4.42 5.81 6.37
CA PRO A 112 5.22 6.57 5.42
C PRO A 112 6.70 6.20 5.51
N PHE A 113 7.38 6.13 4.37
CA PHE A 113 8.79 5.73 4.27
C PHE A 113 9.10 4.37 4.91
N HIS A 114 8.07 3.54 5.15
CA HIS A 114 8.17 2.31 5.93
C HIS A 114 8.73 2.52 7.36
N ASN A 115 8.67 3.76 7.86
CA ASN A 115 9.21 4.12 9.16
C ASN A 115 8.11 4.08 10.24
N TYR A 116 8.31 3.25 11.26
CA TYR A 116 7.42 3.09 12.39
C TYR A 116 8.18 2.45 13.57
N ASP A 117 7.62 2.52 14.76
CA ASP A 117 8.19 1.96 15.98
C ASP A 117 7.11 1.26 16.83
N SER A 118 7.46 0.83 18.04
CA SER A 118 6.52 0.21 18.97
C SER A 118 5.36 1.13 19.35
N ASN A 119 5.59 2.45 19.45
CA ASN A 119 4.55 3.44 19.73
C ASN A 119 3.51 3.48 18.61
N THR A 120 3.96 3.44 17.35
CA THR A 120 3.06 3.34 16.18
C THR A 120 2.19 2.09 16.26
N VAL A 121 2.80 0.94 16.61
CA VAL A 121 2.08 -0.35 16.72
C VAL A 121 1.04 -0.29 17.83
N VAL A 122 1.40 0.23 19.01
CA VAL A 122 0.46 0.40 20.13
C VAL A 122 -0.69 1.31 19.73
N ALA A 123 -0.40 2.48 19.15
CA ALA A 123 -1.42 3.43 18.72
C ALA A 123 -2.38 2.81 17.69
N CYS A 124 -1.86 2.08 16.71
CA CYS A 124 -2.68 1.36 15.74
C CYS A 124 -3.56 0.28 16.40
N SER A 125 -2.99 -0.51 17.33
CA SER A 125 -3.73 -1.55 18.04
C SER A 125 -4.88 -0.98 18.86
N GLU A 126 -4.64 0.09 19.62
CA GLU A 126 -5.67 0.77 20.44
C GLU A 126 -6.79 1.39 19.60
N LEU A 127 -6.49 1.82 18.37
CA LEU A 127 -7.46 2.36 17.43
C LEU A 127 -8.23 1.27 16.65
N GLY A 128 -7.87 0.00 16.83
CA GLY A 128 -8.55 -1.12 16.20
C GLY A 128 -8.07 -1.45 14.79
N PHE A 129 -6.89 -0.98 14.40
CA PHE A 129 -6.25 -1.50 13.20
C PHE A 129 -5.97 -3.00 13.34
N LYS A 130 -6.05 -3.72 12.23
CA LYS A 130 -5.87 -5.18 12.18
C LYS A 130 -4.53 -5.57 11.56
N ALA A 131 -3.90 -4.66 10.82
CA ALA A 131 -2.62 -4.90 10.18
C ALA A 131 -1.76 -3.64 10.03
N ILE A 132 -0.44 -3.87 9.98
CA ILE A 132 0.54 -2.92 9.45
C ILE A 132 1.19 -3.54 8.22
N SER A 133 1.24 -2.78 7.12
CA SER A 133 1.90 -3.21 5.89
C SER A 133 3.15 -2.37 5.63
N SER A 134 4.33 -2.99 5.71
CA SER A 134 5.62 -2.31 5.58
C SER A 134 6.69 -3.24 5.00
N SER A 135 7.76 -2.67 4.44
CA SER A 135 8.97 -3.43 4.06
C SER A 135 9.90 -3.68 5.25
N ARG A 136 9.73 -2.95 6.34
CA ARG A 136 10.49 -3.11 7.58
C ARG A 136 9.75 -3.99 8.58
N LYS A 137 10.51 -4.69 9.43
CA LYS A 137 10.00 -5.52 10.52
C LYS A 137 10.45 -4.94 11.85
N ILE A 138 9.52 -4.86 12.82
CA ILE A 138 9.82 -4.62 14.22
C ILE A 138 9.70 -5.96 14.97
N PHE A 139 10.62 -6.24 15.88
CA PHE A 139 10.80 -7.57 16.49
C PHE A 139 9.71 -8.06 17.45
N GLU A 140 8.70 -7.26 17.79
CA GLU A 140 7.69 -7.59 18.82
C GLU A 140 6.30 -7.93 18.25
N GLU A 141 6.23 -8.71 17.18
CA GLU A 141 5.00 -8.93 16.40
C GLU A 141 3.84 -9.55 17.18
N ASN A 142 4.12 -10.48 18.09
CA ASN A 142 3.06 -11.29 18.75
C ASN A 142 2.36 -10.61 19.93
N LYS A 143 2.90 -9.49 20.43
CA LYS A 143 2.39 -8.81 21.63
C LYS A 143 1.07 -8.09 21.39
N TYR A 144 0.80 -7.64 20.15
CA TYR A 144 -0.26 -6.67 19.85
C TYR A 144 -1.46 -7.26 19.09
N LYS A 145 -1.54 -8.56 18.86
CA LYS A 145 -2.63 -9.23 18.09
C LYS A 145 -2.90 -8.55 16.74
N MET A 146 -1.85 -8.12 16.06
CA MET A 146 -1.90 -7.40 14.80
C MET A 146 -1.17 -8.18 13.71
N ASN A 147 -1.71 -8.20 12.49
CA ASN A 147 -1.06 -8.83 11.35
C ASN A 147 0.04 -7.90 10.79
N PHE A 148 1.23 -8.44 10.54
CA PHE A 148 2.30 -7.73 9.86
C PHE A 148 2.43 -8.25 8.44
N LEU A 149 2.03 -7.43 7.48
CA LEU A 149 2.02 -7.76 6.06
C LEU A 149 3.27 -7.18 5.39
N PHE A 150 4.23 -8.06 5.08
CA PHE A 150 5.46 -7.62 4.43
C PHE A 150 5.22 -7.21 2.99
N CYS A 151 5.69 -6.00 2.64
CA CYS A 151 5.60 -5.40 1.32
C CYS A 151 7.00 -4.99 0.88
N ASP A 152 7.78 -5.95 0.44
CA ASP A 152 9.22 -5.81 0.18
C ASP A 152 9.63 -6.00 -1.29
N VAL A 153 8.66 -6.11 -2.19
CA VAL A 153 8.89 -5.98 -3.62
C VAL A 153 8.47 -4.58 -4.05
N ASN A 154 9.45 -3.75 -4.39
CA ASN A 154 9.24 -2.36 -4.83
C ASN A 154 9.29 -2.29 -6.36
N LEU A 155 8.26 -1.72 -6.98
CA LEU A 155 8.24 -1.42 -8.41
C LEU A 155 8.80 -0.03 -8.75
N ASN A 156 9.20 0.75 -7.75
CA ASN A 156 9.77 2.07 -7.94
C ASN A 156 11.19 2.09 -7.38
N GLU A 157 12.13 2.56 -8.16
CA GLU A 157 13.46 2.89 -7.69
C GLU A 157 13.64 4.40 -7.61
N TYR A 158 14.33 4.85 -6.57
CA TYR A 158 14.66 6.26 -6.36
C TYR A 158 16.13 6.41 -6.08
N LYS A 159 16.73 7.46 -6.66
CA LYS A 159 18.07 7.93 -6.31
C LYS A 159 18.00 9.42 -6.06
N ASN A 160 18.38 9.84 -4.86
CA ASN A 160 18.33 11.26 -4.44
C ASN A 160 16.94 11.91 -4.67
N GLY A 161 15.86 11.18 -4.34
CA GLY A 161 14.49 11.66 -4.53
C GLY A 161 13.95 11.63 -5.96
N VAL A 162 14.77 11.19 -6.93
CA VAL A 162 14.38 11.09 -8.35
C VAL A 162 14.00 9.66 -8.67
N ALA A 163 12.81 9.46 -9.24
CA ALA A 163 12.37 8.14 -9.70
C ALA A 163 13.27 7.67 -10.87
N LEU A 164 13.67 6.40 -10.83
CA LEU A 164 14.47 5.73 -11.85
C LEU A 164 13.61 4.81 -12.73
N PRO A 165 14.15 4.35 -13.87
CA PRO A 165 13.53 3.29 -14.65
C PRO A 165 13.42 2.00 -13.82
N ILE A 166 12.26 1.33 -13.87
CA ILE A 166 12.06 0.04 -13.20
C ILE A 166 12.94 -1.02 -13.84
N ASP A 167 13.81 -1.69 -13.08
CA ASP A 167 14.46 -2.90 -13.54
C ASP A 167 13.49 -4.09 -13.44
N ILE A 168 12.77 -4.32 -14.53
CA ILE A 168 11.71 -5.32 -14.57
C ILE A 168 12.27 -6.76 -14.40
N SER A 169 13.48 -7.02 -14.84
CA SER A 169 14.11 -8.33 -14.71
C SER A 169 14.46 -8.63 -13.27
N PHE A 170 15.02 -7.66 -12.58
CA PHE A 170 15.31 -7.73 -11.15
C PHE A 170 14.04 -7.92 -10.33
N VAL A 171 13.01 -7.12 -10.58
CA VAL A 171 11.72 -7.20 -9.83
C VAL A 171 11.03 -8.54 -10.03
N LYS A 172 11.01 -9.08 -11.25
CA LYS A 172 10.47 -10.43 -11.52
C LYS A 172 11.24 -11.51 -10.76
N LYS A 173 12.57 -11.46 -10.79
CA LYS A 173 13.44 -12.38 -10.05
C LYS A 173 13.17 -12.31 -8.54
N LEU A 174 13.16 -11.09 -7.98
CA LEU A 174 12.89 -10.87 -6.56
C LEU A 174 11.50 -11.41 -6.16
N THR A 175 10.47 -11.15 -6.97
CA THR A 175 9.11 -11.67 -6.73
C THR A 175 9.10 -13.21 -6.64
N LEU A 176 9.78 -13.91 -7.58
CA LEU A 176 9.88 -15.38 -7.55
C LEU A 176 10.62 -15.88 -6.31
N GLU A 177 11.68 -15.21 -5.90
CA GLU A 177 12.42 -15.55 -4.67
C GLU A 177 11.53 -15.40 -3.42
N LYS A 178 10.75 -14.32 -3.33
CA LYS A 178 9.82 -14.10 -2.21
C LYS A 178 8.70 -15.14 -2.20
N ILE A 179 8.11 -15.47 -3.34
CA ILE A 179 7.08 -16.50 -3.48
C ILE A 179 7.59 -17.87 -3.00
N LYS A 180 8.86 -18.21 -3.24
CA LYS A 180 9.46 -19.46 -2.74
C LYS A 180 9.54 -19.50 -1.21
N ARG A 181 9.77 -18.35 -0.57
CA ARG A 181 10.08 -18.25 0.87
C ARG A 181 8.91 -17.86 1.74
N ARG A 182 7.83 -17.29 1.20
CA ARG A 182 6.73 -16.70 1.95
C ARG A 182 5.37 -17.14 1.44
N ASN A 183 4.39 -17.24 2.33
CA ASN A 183 2.99 -17.53 1.98
C ASN A 183 2.28 -16.29 1.43
N ILE A 184 2.69 -15.09 1.87
CA ILE A 184 2.14 -13.81 1.45
C ILE A 184 3.31 -12.95 0.96
N VAL A 185 3.19 -12.39 -0.24
CA VAL A 185 4.15 -11.48 -0.86
C VAL A 185 3.45 -10.15 -1.16
N GLY A 186 3.99 -9.07 -0.60
CA GLY A 186 3.53 -7.72 -0.89
C GLY A 186 4.39 -7.05 -1.94
N VAL A 187 3.73 -6.39 -2.86
CA VAL A 187 4.32 -5.60 -3.93
C VAL A 187 3.75 -4.19 -3.85
N TYR A 188 4.59 -3.18 -3.77
CA TYR A 188 4.13 -1.80 -3.72
C TYR A 188 4.70 -0.96 -4.86
N PHE A 189 3.97 0.07 -5.20
CA PHE A 189 4.32 1.01 -6.26
C PHE A 189 3.70 2.39 -5.97
N HIS A 190 4.13 3.39 -6.74
CA HIS A 190 3.58 4.74 -6.73
C HIS A 190 3.20 5.11 -8.16
N HIS A 191 1.91 5.16 -8.46
CA HIS A 191 1.40 5.48 -9.79
C HIS A 191 1.96 6.80 -10.34
N SER A 192 2.18 7.79 -9.47
CA SER A 192 2.71 9.11 -9.83
C SER A 192 4.09 9.09 -10.51
N THR A 193 4.81 7.97 -10.48
CA THR A 193 6.11 7.82 -11.14
C THR A 193 6.04 7.17 -12.51
N PHE A 194 4.87 6.66 -12.91
CA PHE A 194 4.74 5.83 -14.10
C PHE A 194 4.73 6.61 -15.41
N SER A 195 4.41 7.89 -15.39
CA SER A 195 4.59 8.80 -16.55
C SER A 195 6.05 9.04 -16.93
N LYS A 196 7.01 8.59 -16.10
CA LYS A 196 8.45 8.76 -16.35
C LYS A 196 9.09 7.45 -16.86
N TYR A 197 10.07 7.57 -17.76
CA TYR A 197 10.98 6.48 -18.18
C TYR A 197 10.28 5.19 -18.67
N ASP A 198 9.15 5.26 -19.37
CA ASP A 198 8.37 4.09 -19.77
C ASP A 198 7.95 3.18 -18.61
N ASN A 199 7.94 3.71 -17.37
CA ASN A 199 7.62 2.92 -16.19
C ASN A 199 6.20 2.36 -16.24
N MET A 200 5.25 3.05 -16.88
CA MET A 200 3.92 2.49 -17.16
C MET A 200 4.01 1.19 -17.96
N LYS A 201 4.75 1.17 -19.07
CA LYS A 201 4.96 -0.04 -19.88
C LYS A 201 5.58 -1.17 -19.06
N ARG A 202 6.58 -0.84 -18.24
CA ARG A 202 7.25 -1.81 -17.34
C ARG A 202 6.31 -2.34 -16.26
N PHE A 203 5.46 -1.49 -15.71
CA PHE A 203 4.41 -1.92 -14.78
C PHE A 203 3.43 -2.89 -15.46
N LEU A 204 2.94 -2.58 -16.66
CA LEU A 204 2.06 -3.47 -17.41
C LEU A 204 2.72 -4.82 -17.69
N GLU A 205 4.00 -4.83 -18.05
CA GLU A 205 4.79 -6.05 -18.23
C GLU A 205 4.91 -6.86 -16.92
N TYR A 206 5.06 -6.19 -15.80
CA TYR A 206 5.05 -6.85 -14.49
C TYR A 206 3.69 -7.47 -14.17
N ILE A 207 2.61 -6.75 -14.42
CA ILE A 207 1.25 -7.27 -14.21
C ILE A 207 0.98 -8.51 -15.08
N ASP A 208 1.38 -8.50 -16.34
CA ASP A 208 1.26 -9.66 -17.22
C ASP A 208 2.06 -10.87 -16.70
N PHE A 209 3.24 -10.63 -16.14
CA PHE A 209 4.04 -11.67 -15.51
C PHE A 209 3.32 -12.31 -14.30
N VAL A 210 2.83 -11.50 -13.34
CA VAL A 210 2.16 -12.04 -12.15
C VAL A 210 0.78 -12.65 -12.48
N GLU A 211 0.09 -12.15 -13.50
CA GLU A 211 -1.13 -12.78 -14.05
C GLU A 211 -0.86 -14.18 -14.58
N LYS A 212 0.26 -14.39 -15.32
CA LYS A 212 0.69 -15.72 -15.76
C LYS A 212 0.96 -16.66 -14.57
N LEU A 213 1.53 -16.16 -13.48
CA LEU A 213 1.72 -16.96 -12.26
C LEU A 213 0.38 -17.35 -11.63
N GLN A 214 -0.61 -16.46 -11.63
CA GLN A 214 -1.96 -16.78 -11.16
C GLN A 214 -2.63 -17.83 -12.06
N LYS A 215 -2.57 -17.69 -13.40
CA LYS A 215 -3.14 -18.66 -14.34
C LYS A 215 -2.53 -20.06 -14.18
N ARG A 216 -1.27 -20.15 -13.75
CA ARG A 216 -0.57 -21.41 -13.41
C ARG A 216 -0.85 -21.93 -12.00
N GLY A 217 -1.73 -21.27 -11.23
CA GLY A 217 -2.06 -21.67 -9.86
C GLY A 217 -0.94 -21.45 -8.82
N ILE A 218 0.13 -20.72 -9.18
CA ILE A 218 1.29 -20.46 -8.28
C ILE A 218 0.90 -19.43 -7.22
N ILE A 219 0.17 -18.38 -7.63
CA ILE A 219 -0.31 -17.33 -6.74
C ILE A 219 -1.82 -17.12 -6.86
N LYS A 220 -2.39 -16.45 -5.86
CA LYS A 220 -3.73 -15.85 -5.90
C LYS A 220 -3.65 -14.40 -5.45
N PHE A 221 -4.23 -13.48 -6.24
CA PHE A 221 -4.30 -12.09 -5.83
C PHE A 221 -5.23 -11.89 -4.65
N LYS A 222 -4.76 -11.12 -3.68
CA LYS A 222 -5.48 -10.65 -2.51
C LYS A 222 -5.36 -9.14 -2.40
N LYS A 223 -6.33 -8.48 -1.79
CA LYS A 223 -6.19 -7.13 -1.25
C LYS A 223 -5.94 -7.22 0.25
N ILE A 224 -5.52 -6.16 0.89
CA ILE A 224 -5.15 -6.21 2.32
C ILE A 224 -6.33 -6.67 3.17
N SER A 225 -7.56 -6.23 2.89
CA SER A 225 -8.76 -6.68 3.62
C SER A 225 -9.08 -8.18 3.48
N ASP A 226 -8.52 -8.87 2.50
CA ASP A 226 -8.66 -10.33 2.39
C ASP A 226 -7.64 -11.09 3.26
N LEU A 227 -6.70 -10.38 3.89
CA LEU A 227 -5.56 -10.93 4.64
C LEU A 227 -5.62 -10.63 6.14
N ILE A 228 -6.64 -9.88 6.61
CA ILE A 228 -6.80 -9.40 7.99
C ILE A 228 -8.11 -9.86 8.62
#